data_9085c967a3d76924a319d6fcef04241b
#
_entry.id   9085c967a3d76924a319d6fcef04241b
#
_cell.length_a   1.000
_cell.length_b   1.000
_cell.length_c   1.000
_cell.angle_alpha   90.00
_cell.angle_beta   90.00
_cell.angle_gamma   90.00
#
_symmetry.space_group_name_H-M   'P 1'
#
loop_
_entity.id
_entity.type
_entity.pdbx_description
1 polymer ?
#
loop_
_entity_poly.entity_id
_entity_poly.type
_entity_poly.pdbx_seq_one_letter_code
_entity_poly.pdbx_strand_id
1 'polypeptide(L)'
;GASYEEIARAGGGIVSSVNATRALSVDELVAVALPRLDTLLSEGVTTIEVKSGYGLSVESELKMLRAARKLGEVRPVRVVTSYLGAHATPADYKGRNGDYITDVVLPGLKQAHAEGLVDAVDGFCEGIAFSTAEIARVFDLAKSLGIPMKLHAEQLSNLGGAKLAASYGALSADHVEYLDQDGVKAMAASGTVAVLLPGAFYAIHEKQKPPVQALRDAGVPIAIATDCNPGTSPLTSMLLTMN
;
A
#
# COMPACT_ATOMS: atom_id res chain seq x y z
N GLY A 1 -8.93 -0.44 -24.34
CA GLY A 1 -8.13 -1.28 -23.46
C GLY A 1 -9.00 -1.79 -22.34
N ALA A 2 -8.57 -2.88 -21.70
CA ALA A 2 -9.29 -3.42 -20.54
C ALA A 2 -9.12 -2.49 -19.33
N SER A 3 -10.13 -2.39 -18.46
CA SER A 3 -10.03 -1.67 -17.19
C SER A 3 -9.13 -2.44 -16.20
N TYR A 4 -8.67 -1.74 -15.16
CA TYR A 4 -7.89 -2.38 -14.09
C TYR A 4 -8.64 -3.54 -13.43
N GLU A 5 -9.96 -3.36 -13.20
CA GLU A 5 -10.82 -4.42 -12.67
C GLU A 5 -10.94 -5.63 -13.61
N GLU A 6 -11.07 -5.40 -14.92
CA GLU A 6 -11.15 -6.49 -15.92
C GLU A 6 -9.84 -7.28 -15.95
N ILE A 7 -8.68 -6.61 -15.89
CA ILE A 7 -7.36 -7.24 -15.82
C ILE A 7 -7.23 -8.07 -14.53
N ALA A 8 -7.63 -7.52 -13.40
CA ALA A 8 -7.59 -8.23 -12.11
C ALA A 8 -8.49 -9.47 -12.11
N ARG A 9 -9.73 -9.36 -12.62
CA ARG A 9 -10.68 -10.49 -12.73
C ARG A 9 -10.20 -11.59 -13.68
N ALA A 10 -9.44 -11.23 -14.72
CA ALA A 10 -8.84 -12.18 -15.66
C ALA A 10 -7.60 -12.91 -15.09
N GLY A 11 -7.18 -12.61 -13.85
CA GLY A 11 -5.99 -13.20 -13.24
C GLY A 11 -4.67 -12.62 -13.76
N GLY A 12 -4.73 -11.46 -14.43
CA GLY A 12 -3.55 -10.70 -14.85
C GLY A 12 -3.02 -9.77 -13.74
N GLY A 13 -1.97 -9.03 -14.06
CA GLY A 13 -1.40 -8.01 -13.17
C GLY A 13 -0.63 -8.61 -12.00
N ILE A 14 -1.20 -8.62 -10.80
CA ILE A 14 -0.48 -8.97 -9.56
C ILE A 14 0.07 -10.41 -9.54
N VAL A 15 -0.57 -11.38 -10.20
CA VAL A 15 -0.13 -12.79 -10.20
C VAL A 15 1.26 -12.94 -10.79
N SER A 16 1.55 -12.28 -11.90
CA SER A 16 2.88 -12.29 -12.53
C SER A 16 3.94 -11.69 -11.59
N SER A 17 3.63 -10.56 -10.96
CA SER A 17 4.53 -9.89 -10.01
C SER A 17 4.77 -10.74 -8.76
N VAL A 18 3.73 -11.41 -8.24
CA VAL A 18 3.86 -12.32 -7.10
C VAL A 18 4.77 -13.50 -7.42
N ASN A 19 4.58 -14.13 -8.57
CA ASN A 19 5.44 -15.26 -8.99
C ASN A 19 6.90 -14.82 -9.15
N ALA A 20 7.15 -13.69 -9.78
CA ALA A 20 8.50 -13.13 -9.93
C ALA A 20 9.13 -12.81 -8.56
N THR A 21 8.38 -12.17 -7.66
CA THR A 21 8.85 -11.83 -6.30
C THR A 21 9.16 -13.08 -5.47
N ARG A 22 8.32 -14.10 -5.54
CA ARG A 22 8.52 -15.37 -4.82
C ARG A 22 9.76 -16.12 -5.28
N ALA A 23 10.09 -16.06 -6.57
CA ALA A 23 11.22 -16.75 -7.16
C ALA A 23 12.58 -16.17 -6.76
N LEU A 24 12.65 -14.89 -6.36
CA LEU A 24 13.89 -14.20 -6.05
C LEU A 24 14.28 -14.37 -4.58
N SER A 25 15.58 -14.45 -4.31
CA SER A 25 16.18 -14.33 -2.99
C SER A 25 16.13 -12.87 -2.48
N VAL A 26 16.47 -12.65 -1.21
CA VAL A 26 16.59 -11.29 -0.63
C VAL A 26 17.58 -10.44 -1.43
N ASP A 27 18.74 -10.99 -1.77
CA ASP A 27 19.79 -10.25 -2.48
C ASP A 27 19.39 -9.90 -3.91
N GLU A 28 18.70 -10.79 -4.59
CA GLU A 28 18.15 -10.52 -5.92
C GLU A 28 17.04 -9.48 -5.87
N LEU A 29 16.15 -9.51 -4.85
CA LEU A 29 15.15 -8.46 -4.65
C LEU A 29 15.81 -7.09 -4.42
N VAL A 30 16.88 -7.02 -3.64
CA VAL A 30 17.66 -5.80 -3.47
C VAL A 30 18.25 -5.35 -4.80
N ALA A 31 18.90 -6.26 -5.54
CA ALA A 31 19.55 -5.92 -6.81
C ALA A 31 18.57 -5.34 -7.84
N VAL A 32 17.36 -5.91 -7.96
CA VAL A 32 16.33 -5.39 -8.89
C VAL A 32 15.66 -4.12 -8.39
N ALA A 33 15.68 -3.82 -7.09
CA ALA A 33 15.13 -2.58 -6.53
C ALA A 33 16.10 -1.39 -6.66
N LEU A 34 17.41 -1.62 -6.59
CA LEU A 34 18.43 -0.57 -6.56
C LEU A 34 18.33 0.46 -7.71
N PRO A 35 18.12 0.09 -8.99
CA PRO A 35 18.01 1.09 -10.05
C PRO A 35 16.86 2.09 -9.83
N ARG A 36 15.73 1.62 -9.30
CA ARG A 36 14.57 2.49 -8.97
C ARG A 36 14.87 3.38 -7.78
N LEU A 37 15.49 2.82 -6.76
CA LEU A 37 15.92 3.59 -5.58
C LEU A 37 16.94 4.65 -5.96
N ASP A 38 17.96 4.31 -6.77
CA ASP A 38 18.99 5.24 -7.20
C ASP A 38 18.41 6.40 -8.02
N THR A 39 17.38 6.16 -8.84
CA THR A 39 16.66 7.23 -9.54
C THR A 39 15.99 8.20 -8.55
N LEU A 40 15.29 7.71 -7.53
CA LEU A 40 14.67 8.54 -6.50
C LEU A 40 15.70 9.33 -5.69
N LEU A 41 16.81 8.69 -5.32
CA LEU A 41 17.91 9.36 -4.59
C LEU A 41 18.53 10.48 -5.42
N SER A 42 18.68 10.31 -6.74
CA SER A 42 19.22 11.34 -7.63
C SER A 42 18.34 12.60 -7.70
N GLU A 43 17.08 12.50 -7.34
CA GLU A 43 16.13 13.61 -7.22
C GLU A 43 16.04 14.20 -5.79
N GLY A 44 16.89 13.75 -4.87
CA GLY A 44 16.97 14.29 -3.51
C GLY A 44 16.08 13.59 -2.47
N VAL A 45 15.51 12.42 -2.78
CA VAL A 45 14.76 11.61 -1.81
C VAL A 45 15.73 11.10 -0.74
N THR A 46 15.45 11.40 0.53
CA THR A 46 16.27 10.99 1.69
C THR A 46 15.58 9.97 2.57
N THR A 47 14.27 9.84 2.44
CA THR A 47 13.45 8.85 3.13
C THR A 47 12.50 8.20 2.15
N ILE A 48 12.42 6.88 2.16
CA ILE A 48 11.52 6.12 1.29
C ILE A 48 10.69 5.13 2.12
N GLU A 49 9.41 5.03 1.82
CA GLU A 49 8.60 3.93 2.26
C GLU A 49 8.68 2.77 1.26
N VAL A 50 8.94 1.57 1.76
CA VAL A 50 8.91 0.33 0.96
C VAL A 50 7.89 -0.62 1.56
N LYS A 51 6.90 -1.00 0.76
CA LYS A 51 5.82 -1.90 1.18
C LYS A 51 6.11 -3.33 0.73
N SER A 52 5.71 -4.32 1.53
CA SER A 52 5.54 -5.69 1.06
C SER A 52 4.25 -5.83 0.21
N GLY A 53 3.63 -6.98 0.12
CA GLY A 53 2.32 -7.14 -0.53
C GLY A 53 2.34 -7.86 -1.88
N TYR A 54 3.51 -8.29 -2.33
CA TYR A 54 3.68 -9.13 -3.52
C TYR A 54 4.23 -10.52 -3.19
N GLY A 55 4.28 -10.87 -1.90
CA GLY A 55 4.62 -12.21 -1.43
C GLY A 55 3.40 -13.10 -1.28
N LEU A 56 2.35 -12.58 -0.68
CA LEU A 56 1.08 -13.22 -0.38
C LEU A 56 1.22 -14.58 0.33
N SER A 57 2.30 -14.74 1.08
CA SER A 57 2.56 -15.82 2.02
C SER A 57 3.44 -15.28 3.15
N VAL A 58 3.39 -15.87 4.34
CA VAL A 58 4.19 -15.40 5.48
C VAL A 58 5.66 -15.26 5.09
N GLU A 59 6.27 -16.33 4.59
CA GLU A 59 7.70 -16.36 4.23
C GLU A 59 8.04 -15.26 3.20
N SER A 60 7.24 -15.13 2.14
CA SER A 60 7.56 -14.20 1.05
C SER A 60 7.32 -12.75 1.42
N GLU A 61 6.33 -12.44 2.26
CA GLU A 61 6.13 -11.09 2.80
C GLU A 61 7.32 -10.67 3.69
N LEU A 62 7.77 -11.55 4.59
CA LEU A 62 8.95 -11.29 5.41
C LEU A 62 10.21 -11.13 4.57
N LYS A 63 10.38 -11.95 3.53
CA LYS A 63 11.49 -11.83 2.58
C LYS A 63 11.54 -10.44 1.92
N MET A 64 10.38 -9.91 1.50
CA MET A 64 10.28 -8.56 0.95
C MET A 64 10.68 -7.48 1.97
N LEU A 65 10.21 -7.59 3.20
CA LEU A 65 10.55 -6.63 4.26
C LEU A 65 12.04 -6.67 4.61
N ARG A 66 12.66 -7.87 4.66
CA ARG A 66 14.11 -8.01 4.84
C ARG A 66 14.89 -7.36 3.70
N ALA A 67 14.45 -7.55 2.45
CA ALA A 67 15.04 -6.90 1.31
C ALA A 67 14.91 -5.37 1.41
N ALA A 68 13.75 -4.86 1.83
CA ALA A 68 13.51 -3.45 2.04
C ALA A 68 14.47 -2.84 3.09
N ARG A 69 14.65 -3.50 4.25
CA ARG A 69 15.61 -3.06 5.26
C ARG A 69 17.03 -2.99 4.70
N LYS A 70 17.42 -4.01 3.93
CA LYS A 70 18.75 -4.09 3.33
C LYS A 70 19.05 -2.95 2.35
N LEU A 71 18.04 -2.37 1.70
CA LEU A 71 18.22 -1.17 0.85
C LEU A 71 18.82 0.00 1.64
N GLY A 72 18.39 0.21 2.89
CA GLY A 72 18.94 1.25 3.77
C GLY A 72 20.37 0.97 4.26
N GLU A 73 20.83 -0.28 4.20
CA GLU A 73 22.21 -0.65 4.52
C GLU A 73 23.17 -0.39 3.34
N VAL A 74 22.66 -0.48 2.10
CA VAL A 74 23.48 -0.38 0.88
C VAL A 74 23.37 0.98 0.19
N ARG A 75 22.48 1.86 0.65
CA ARG A 75 22.33 3.24 0.15
C ARG A 75 22.10 4.21 1.31
N PRO A 76 22.57 5.45 1.19
CA PRO A 76 22.39 6.48 2.23
C PRO A 76 20.95 7.04 2.22
N VAL A 77 19.99 6.21 2.59
CA VAL A 77 18.57 6.54 2.62
C VAL A 77 17.93 5.93 3.86
N ARG A 78 17.02 6.67 4.49
CA ARG A 78 16.15 6.10 5.52
C ARG A 78 15.05 5.28 4.87
N VAL A 79 14.99 4.00 5.18
CA VAL A 79 13.91 3.12 4.73
C VAL A 79 12.90 2.94 5.85
N VAL A 80 11.63 3.23 5.56
CA VAL A 80 10.46 2.92 6.38
C VAL A 80 9.73 1.75 5.71
N THR A 81 9.44 0.70 6.46
CA THR A 81 8.82 -0.51 5.91
C THR A 81 7.36 -0.61 6.32
N SER A 82 6.50 -0.92 5.35
CA SER A 82 5.07 -1.19 5.59
C SER A 82 4.71 -2.61 5.23
N TYR A 83 4.13 -3.33 6.19
CA TYR A 83 3.59 -4.66 5.95
C TYR A 83 2.24 -4.53 5.22
N LEU A 84 2.19 -5.00 3.98
CA LEU A 84 1.00 -4.96 3.12
C LEU A 84 0.52 -6.38 2.77
N GLY A 85 0.48 -7.30 3.74
CA GLY A 85 0.01 -8.67 3.52
C GLY A 85 -1.44 -8.75 3.04
N ALA A 86 -2.29 -7.78 3.45
CA ALA A 86 -3.66 -7.64 2.98
C ALA A 86 -3.75 -6.81 1.67
N HIS A 87 -2.98 -7.18 0.63
CA HIS A 87 -2.96 -6.51 -0.66
C HIS A 87 -3.88 -7.18 -1.67
N ALA A 88 -3.79 -8.49 -1.82
CA ALA A 88 -4.65 -9.29 -2.68
C ALA A 88 -4.79 -10.70 -2.10
N THR A 89 -5.81 -11.41 -2.53
CA THR A 89 -6.01 -12.82 -2.12
C THR A 89 -5.36 -13.74 -3.14
N PRO A 90 -4.41 -14.60 -2.74
CA PRO A 90 -3.79 -15.54 -3.67
C PRO A 90 -4.79 -16.62 -4.13
N ALA A 91 -4.46 -17.28 -5.25
CA ALA A 91 -5.35 -18.26 -5.91
C ALA A 91 -5.84 -19.36 -4.97
N ASP A 92 -4.99 -19.82 -4.05
CA ASP A 92 -5.31 -20.89 -3.08
C ASP A 92 -6.40 -20.50 -2.07
N TYR A 93 -6.63 -19.18 -1.91
CA TYR A 93 -7.66 -18.61 -1.05
C TYR A 93 -8.77 -17.90 -1.82
N LYS A 94 -8.90 -18.12 -3.14
CA LYS A 94 -9.92 -17.45 -3.94
C LYS A 94 -11.32 -17.59 -3.33
N GLY A 95 -11.98 -16.46 -3.06
CA GLY A 95 -13.30 -16.39 -2.39
C GLY A 95 -13.29 -16.67 -0.90
N ARG A 96 -12.11 -16.80 -0.27
CA ARG A 96 -11.93 -17.04 1.16
C ARG A 96 -11.00 -16.01 1.81
N ASN A 97 -11.29 -14.71 1.55
CA ASN A 97 -10.47 -13.61 2.06
C ASN A 97 -10.29 -13.64 3.58
N GLY A 98 -11.38 -13.95 4.31
CA GLY A 98 -11.36 -14.06 5.75
C GLY A 98 -10.43 -15.15 6.29
N ASP A 99 -10.33 -16.29 5.57
CA ASP A 99 -9.39 -17.38 5.89
C ASP A 99 -7.96 -16.92 5.62
N TYR A 100 -7.72 -16.27 4.46
CA TYR A 100 -6.41 -15.72 4.11
C TYR A 100 -5.91 -14.71 5.17
N ILE A 101 -6.78 -13.82 5.65
CA ILE A 101 -6.45 -12.92 6.76
C ILE A 101 -6.02 -13.74 7.99
N THR A 102 -6.79 -14.77 8.37
CA THR A 102 -6.54 -15.58 9.55
C THR A 102 -5.24 -16.39 9.45
N ASP A 103 -5.04 -17.04 8.30
CA ASP A 103 -4.02 -18.06 8.14
C ASP A 103 -2.66 -17.49 7.70
N VAL A 104 -2.68 -16.32 7.03
CA VAL A 104 -1.49 -15.74 6.41
C VAL A 104 -1.20 -14.33 6.92
N VAL A 105 -2.17 -13.40 6.81
CA VAL A 105 -1.90 -11.99 7.07
C VAL A 105 -1.59 -11.73 8.55
N LEU A 106 -2.45 -12.23 9.45
CA LEU A 106 -2.25 -12.01 10.89
C LEU A 106 -1.00 -12.72 11.44
N PRO A 107 -0.71 -14.00 11.09
CA PRO A 107 0.54 -14.64 11.49
C PRO A 107 1.77 -13.94 10.92
N GLY A 108 1.72 -13.52 9.64
CA GLY A 108 2.82 -12.81 8.99
C GLY A 108 3.11 -11.46 9.66
N LEU A 109 2.08 -10.69 10.03
CA LEU A 109 2.26 -9.45 10.76
C LEU A 109 2.91 -9.66 12.13
N LYS A 110 2.46 -10.67 12.90
CA LYS A 110 3.06 -11.02 14.19
C LYS A 110 4.53 -11.36 14.05
N GLN A 111 4.88 -12.17 13.07
CA GLN A 111 6.25 -12.59 12.84
C GLN A 111 7.11 -11.42 12.37
N ALA A 112 6.62 -10.60 11.43
CA ALA A 112 7.32 -9.40 10.94
C ALA A 112 7.58 -8.40 12.08
N HIS A 113 6.61 -8.22 12.99
CA HIS A 113 6.78 -7.39 14.18
C HIS A 113 7.84 -7.97 15.14
N ALA A 114 7.79 -9.27 15.42
CA ALA A 114 8.75 -9.93 16.30
C ALA A 114 10.20 -9.85 15.77
N GLU A 115 10.37 -9.80 14.44
CA GLU A 115 11.67 -9.62 13.78
C GLU A 115 12.09 -8.14 13.63
N GLY A 116 11.27 -7.17 14.07
CA GLY A 116 11.56 -5.73 13.94
C GLY A 116 11.53 -5.22 12.50
N LEU A 117 10.77 -5.89 11.63
CA LEU A 117 10.73 -5.60 10.19
C LEU A 117 9.62 -4.62 9.80
N VAL A 118 8.78 -4.14 10.72
CA VAL A 118 7.58 -3.36 10.43
C VAL A 118 7.59 -2.02 11.15
N ASP A 119 7.48 -0.93 10.38
CA ASP A 119 7.27 0.42 10.91
C ASP A 119 5.80 0.83 10.81
N ALA A 120 5.06 0.30 9.82
CA ALA A 120 3.62 0.52 9.65
C ALA A 120 2.94 -0.70 9.02
N VAL A 121 1.63 -0.77 9.18
CA VAL A 121 0.76 -1.76 8.51
C VAL A 121 -0.09 -1.05 7.48
N ASP A 122 -0.31 -1.71 6.36
CA ASP A 122 -1.16 -1.22 5.29
C ASP A 122 -2.10 -2.33 4.79
N GLY A 123 -3.13 -1.96 4.05
CA GLY A 123 -4.09 -2.86 3.44
C GLY A 123 -4.70 -2.25 2.18
N PHE A 124 -5.34 -3.07 1.37
CA PHE A 124 -6.08 -2.62 0.20
C PHE A 124 -7.58 -2.85 0.41
N CYS A 125 -8.30 -1.77 0.72
CA CYS A 125 -9.74 -1.79 0.97
C CYS A 125 -10.50 -1.43 -0.31
N GLU A 126 -10.84 -2.43 -1.10
CA GLU A 126 -11.53 -2.30 -2.39
C GLU A 126 -12.37 -3.53 -2.74
N GLY A 127 -13.33 -3.35 -3.64
CA GLY A 127 -14.22 -4.42 -4.09
C GLY A 127 -13.52 -5.61 -4.76
N ILE A 128 -12.31 -5.40 -5.25
CA ILE A 128 -11.44 -6.45 -5.82
C ILE A 128 -10.46 -7.05 -4.81
N ALA A 129 -10.41 -6.53 -3.59
CA ALA A 129 -9.46 -6.95 -2.56
C ALA A 129 -10.19 -7.26 -1.24
N PHE A 130 -10.09 -6.40 -0.23
CA PHE A 130 -10.62 -6.65 1.11
C PHE A 130 -11.70 -5.65 1.49
N SER A 131 -12.70 -6.12 2.24
CA SER A 131 -13.74 -5.32 2.87
C SER A 131 -13.19 -4.56 4.07
N THR A 132 -13.91 -3.52 4.51
CA THR A 132 -13.62 -2.80 5.76
C THR A 132 -13.60 -3.71 6.97
N ALA A 133 -14.47 -4.73 7.04
CA ALA A 133 -14.51 -5.69 8.14
C ALA A 133 -13.24 -6.59 8.19
N GLU A 134 -12.71 -6.97 7.05
CA GLU A 134 -11.48 -7.76 6.94
C GLU A 134 -10.27 -6.92 7.31
N ILE A 135 -10.17 -5.68 6.82
CA ILE A 135 -9.12 -4.74 7.18
C ILE A 135 -9.14 -4.41 8.66
N ALA A 136 -10.32 -4.23 9.26
CA ALA A 136 -10.45 -3.96 10.70
C ALA A 136 -9.76 -5.04 11.55
N ARG A 137 -9.83 -6.32 11.16
CA ARG A 137 -9.13 -7.41 11.86
C ARG A 137 -7.61 -7.25 11.84
N VAL A 138 -7.06 -6.78 10.73
CA VAL A 138 -5.63 -6.48 10.59
C VAL A 138 -5.25 -5.29 11.45
N PHE A 139 -6.07 -4.24 11.43
CA PHE A 139 -5.86 -3.03 12.23
C PHE A 139 -6.00 -3.26 13.73
N ASP A 140 -6.92 -4.12 14.17
CA ASP A 140 -7.03 -4.53 15.57
C ASP A 140 -5.75 -5.18 16.07
N LEU A 141 -5.16 -6.07 15.27
CA LEU A 141 -3.86 -6.65 15.59
C LEU A 141 -2.75 -5.60 15.59
N ALA A 142 -2.67 -4.74 14.57
CA ALA A 142 -1.68 -3.67 14.49
C ALA A 142 -1.75 -2.76 15.72
N LYS A 143 -2.97 -2.34 16.11
CA LYS A 143 -3.22 -1.53 17.30
C LYS A 143 -2.75 -2.23 18.58
N SER A 144 -3.01 -3.53 18.71
CA SER A 144 -2.57 -4.32 19.87
C SER A 144 -1.05 -4.44 19.98
N LEU A 145 -0.34 -4.35 18.85
CA LEU A 145 1.12 -4.38 18.74
C LEU A 145 1.75 -2.97 18.78
N GLY A 146 0.93 -1.91 18.84
CA GLY A 146 1.42 -0.53 18.83
C GLY A 146 1.99 -0.09 17.48
N ILE A 147 1.59 -0.73 16.37
CA ILE A 147 2.09 -0.44 15.03
C ILE A 147 1.16 0.57 14.35
N PRO A 148 1.69 1.69 13.80
CA PRO A 148 0.90 2.63 13.02
C PRO A 148 0.27 2.00 11.77
N MET A 149 -0.86 2.53 11.32
CA MET A 149 -1.64 2.01 10.20
C MET A 149 -1.73 3.01 9.06
N LYS A 150 -1.84 2.50 7.85
CA LYS A 150 -2.14 3.21 6.59
C LYS A 150 -3.17 2.39 5.83
N LEU A 151 -3.79 2.96 4.80
CA LEU A 151 -4.75 2.21 4.00
C LEU A 151 -4.82 2.72 2.56
N HIS A 152 -4.70 1.84 1.57
CA HIS A 152 -5.17 2.10 0.21
C HIS A 152 -6.70 2.03 0.24
N ALA A 153 -7.36 3.15 -0.06
CA ALA A 153 -8.80 3.27 0.09
C ALA A 153 -9.42 4.19 -0.96
N GLU A 154 -10.66 3.89 -1.34
CA GLU A 154 -11.43 4.69 -2.28
C GLU A 154 -10.68 4.98 -3.60
N GLN A 155 -9.92 4.00 -4.09
CA GLN A 155 -9.22 4.09 -5.38
C GLN A 155 -10.16 3.85 -6.57
N LEU A 156 -11.03 2.84 -6.49
CA LEU A 156 -11.91 2.39 -7.57
C LEU A 156 -13.39 2.51 -7.21
N SER A 157 -13.69 2.59 -5.92
CA SER A 157 -15.04 2.67 -5.37
C SER A 157 -15.01 3.27 -3.97
N ASN A 158 -16.16 3.64 -3.41
CA ASN A 158 -16.26 4.06 -2.01
C ASN A 158 -16.79 2.91 -1.15
N LEU A 159 -15.91 2.29 -0.38
CA LEU A 159 -16.28 1.27 0.60
C LEU A 159 -16.24 1.78 2.05
N GLY A 160 -15.87 3.03 2.28
CA GLY A 160 -15.68 3.62 3.60
C GLY A 160 -14.33 3.25 4.24
N GLY A 161 -13.34 2.87 3.43
CA GLY A 161 -11.99 2.56 3.89
C GLY A 161 -11.30 3.74 4.55
N ALA A 162 -11.39 4.94 4.00
CA ALA A 162 -10.82 6.14 4.61
C ALA A 162 -11.49 6.49 5.95
N LYS A 163 -12.80 6.26 6.09
CA LYS A 163 -13.49 6.39 7.38
C LYS A 163 -13.01 5.37 8.40
N LEU A 164 -12.79 4.13 7.96
CA LEU A 164 -12.17 3.10 8.80
C LEU A 164 -10.77 3.53 9.24
N ALA A 165 -9.90 3.91 8.30
CA ALA A 165 -8.55 4.39 8.61
C ALA A 165 -8.56 5.53 9.62
N ALA A 166 -9.40 6.54 9.42
CA ALA A 166 -9.60 7.65 10.33
C ALA A 166 -10.03 7.20 11.74
N SER A 167 -10.95 6.23 11.84
CA SER A 167 -11.42 5.71 13.13
C SER A 167 -10.33 5.00 13.94
N TYR A 168 -9.30 4.49 13.29
CA TYR A 168 -8.13 3.90 13.93
C TYR A 168 -7.00 4.90 14.17
N GLY A 169 -7.14 6.18 13.75
CA GLY A 169 -6.09 7.17 13.82
C GLY A 169 -4.93 6.83 12.88
N ALA A 170 -5.22 6.28 11.72
CA ALA A 170 -4.21 5.90 10.74
C ALA A 170 -3.40 7.10 10.26
N LEU A 171 -2.13 6.88 9.91
CA LEU A 171 -1.23 7.90 9.39
C LEU A 171 -1.76 8.49 8.07
N SER A 172 -2.27 7.64 7.17
CA SER A 172 -2.80 8.09 5.89
C SER A 172 -3.90 7.19 5.35
N ALA A 173 -4.70 7.74 4.43
CA ALA A 173 -5.47 7.01 3.44
C ALA A 173 -4.94 7.41 2.06
N ASP A 174 -4.55 6.41 1.29
CA ASP A 174 -3.84 6.57 0.03
C ASP A 174 -4.82 6.34 -1.14
N HIS A 175 -4.67 7.05 -2.26
CA HIS A 175 -5.55 7.18 -3.44
C HIS A 175 -6.67 8.20 -3.25
N VAL A 176 -7.78 7.82 -2.63
CA VAL A 176 -8.94 8.64 -2.25
C VAL A 176 -9.71 9.31 -3.42
N GLU A 177 -9.63 8.74 -4.63
CA GLU A 177 -10.33 9.24 -5.81
C GLU A 177 -11.87 9.28 -5.61
N TYR A 178 -12.42 8.25 -4.96
CA TYR A 178 -13.85 8.09 -4.71
C TYR A 178 -14.28 8.50 -3.29
N LEU A 179 -13.45 9.27 -2.59
CA LEU A 179 -13.73 9.73 -1.23
C LEU A 179 -14.96 10.65 -1.18
N ASP A 180 -15.91 10.35 -0.30
CA ASP A 180 -17.10 11.17 -0.05
C ASP A 180 -16.87 12.25 1.03
N GLN A 181 -17.86 13.12 1.22
CA GLN A 181 -17.82 14.19 2.21
C GLN A 181 -17.69 13.68 3.65
N ASP A 182 -18.25 12.51 3.96
CA ASP A 182 -18.15 11.93 5.29
C ASP A 182 -16.74 11.36 5.55
N GLY A 183 -16.11 10.80 4.52
CA GLY A 183 -14.69 10.43 4.56
C GLY A 183 -13.78 11.66 4.77
N VAL A 184 -14.03 12.75 4.04
CA VAL A 184 -13.29 14.01 4.25
C VAL A 184 -13.40 14.51 5.68
N LYS A 185 -14.61 14.55 6.24
CA LYS A 185 -14.84 14.95 7.65
C LYS A 185 -14.13 14.04 8.64
N ALA A 186 -14.18 12.73 8.41
CA ALA A 186 -13.52 11.75 9.29
C ALA A 186 -11.99 11.94 9.28
N MET A 187 -11.39 12.11 8.10
CA MET A 187 -9.96 12.37 7.96
C MET A 187 -9.55 13.70 8.61
N ALA A 188 -10.33 14.76 8.43
CA ALA A 188 -10.08 16.05 9.09
C ALA A 188 -10.11 15.93 10.61
N ALA A 189 -11.10 15.20 11.16
CA ALA A 189 -11.23 15.03 12.60
C ALA A 189 -10.12 14.18 13.23
N SER A 190 -9.57 13.21 12.50
CA SER A 190 -8.51 12.32 12.97
C SER A 190 -7.10 12.82 12.71
N GLY A 191 -6.92 13.77 11.79
CA GLY A 191 -5.61 14.19 11.30
C GLY A 191 -4.97 13.21 10.30
N THR A 192 -5.72 12.23 9.80
CA THR A 192 -5.26 11.28 8.78
C THR A 192 -4.91 12.02 7.48
N VAL A 193 -3.71 11.78 6.94
CA VAL A 193 -3.21 12.42 5.72
C VAL A 193 -3.87 11.80 4.49
N ALA A 194 -4.30 12.62 3.53
CA ALA A 194 -4.68 12.13 2.20
C ALA A 194 -3.42 12.05 1.32
N VAL A 195 -3.05 10.86 0.88
CA VAL A 195 -1.92 10.69 -0.06
C VAL A 195 -2.46 10.51 -1.46
N LEU A 196 -2.17 11.46 -2.33
CA LEU A 196 -2.57 11.44 -3.73
C LEU A 196 -1.49 10.77 -4.58
N LEU A 197 -1.89 9.99 -5.56
CA LEU A 197 -1.03 9.15 -6.37
C LEU A 197 -1.21 9.44 -7.87
N PRO A 198 -0.77 10.63 -8.35
CA PRO A 198 -1.06 11.08 -9.71
C PRO A 198 -0.47 10.17 -10.79
N GLY A 199 0.64 9.48 -10.50
CA GLY A 199 1.22 8.50 -11.43
C GLY A 199 0.32 7.30 -11.67
N ALA A 200 -0.27 6.74 -10.60
CA ALA A 200 -1.23 5.64 -10.70
C ALA A 200 -2.50 6.10 -11.42
N PHE A 201 -3.06 7.25 -11.02
CA PHE A 201 -4.21 7.86 -11.67
C PHE A 201 -4.04 7.97 -13.19
N TYR A 202 -2.89 8.48 -13.63
CA TYR A 202 -2.56 8.64 -15.04
C TYR A 202 -2.40 7.28 -15.75
N ALA A 203 -1.67 6.35 -15.15
CA ALA A 203 -1.33 5.08 -15.78
C ALA A 203 -2.54 4.16 -16.00
N ILE A 204 -3.51 4.17 -15.07
CA ILE A 204 -4.75 3.39 -15.20
C ILE A 204 -5.85 4.14 -15.96
N HIS A 205 -5.57 5.36 -16.44
CA HIS A 205 -6.56 6.22 -17.10
C HIS A 205 -7.80 6.51 -16.26
N GLU A 206 -7.63 6.66 -14.94
CA GLU A 206 -8.73 6.98 -14.03
C GLU A 206 -9.34 8.37 -14.40
N LYS A 207 -10.65 8.50 -14.23
CA LYS A 207 -11.40 9.71 -14.56
C LYS A 207 -11.92 10.43 -13.32
N GLN A 208 -12.21 9.68 -12.27
CA GLN A 208 -12.68 10.24 -11.00
C GLN A 208 -11.49 10.85 -10.26
N LYS A 209 -11.49 12.15 -10.10
CA LYS A 209 -10.42 12.87 -9.40
C LYS A 209 -10.65 12.86 -7.89
N PRO A 210 -9.57 12.76 -7.09
CA PRO A 210 -9.66 12.99 -5.65
C PRO A 210 -10.32 14.35 -5.34
N PRO A 211 -11.12 14.48 -4.27
CA PRO A 211 -11.81 15.70 -3.90
C PRO A 211 -10.87 16.74 -3.25
N VAL A 212 -9.83 17.16 -3.97
CA VAL A 212 -8.72 17.99 -3.45
C VAL A 212 -9.23 19.29 -2.80
N GLN A 213 -10.23 19.96 -3.41
CA GLN A 213 -10.76 21.19 -2.85
C GLN A 213 -11.47 20.93 -1.52
N ALA A 214 -12.28 19.88 -1.43
CA ALA A 214 -12.96 19.53 -0.19
C ALA A 214 -11.98 19.15 0.93
N LEU A 215 -10.91 18.42 0.59
CA LEU A 215 -9.82 18.10 1.53
C LEU A 215 -9.15 19.38 2.06
N ARG A 216 -8.83 20.34 1.18
CA ARG A 216 -8.24 21.63 1.57
C ARG A 216 -9.18 22.46 2.45
N ASP A 217 -10.45 22.57 2.06
CA ASP A 217 -11.46 23.34 2.79
C ASP A 217 -11.70 22.76 4.20
N ALA A 218 -11.58 21.44 4.35
CA ALA A 218 -11.69 20.75 5.63
C ALA A 218 -10.38 20.73 6.44
N GLY A 219 -9.28 21.25 5.91
CA GLY A 219 -7.98 21.26 6.57
C GLY A 219 -7.30 19.90 6.66
N VAL A 220 -7.67 18.93 5.81
CA VAL A 220 -7.00 17.62 5.74
C VAL A 220 -5.60 17.81 5.16
N PRO A 221 -4.54 17.34 5.84
CA PRO A 221 -3.20 17.34 5.28
C PRO A 221 -3.15 16.50 4.00
N ILE A 222 -2.48 17.01 2.96
CA ILE A 222 -2.34 16.33 1.67
C ILE A 222 -0.85 16.08 1.41
N ALA A 223 -0.54 14.87 0.99
CA ALA A 223 0.78 14.49 0.49
C ALA A 223 0.65 13.87 -0.91
N ILE A 224 1.77 13.75 -1.61
CA ILE A 224 1.85 13.03 -2.90
C ILE A 224 2.96 12.00 -2.84
N ALA A 225 2.80 10.90 -3.58
CA ALA A 225 3.80 9.86 -3.68
C ALA A 225 3.83 9.25 -5.10
N THR A 226 4.91 8.56 -5.43
CA THR A 226 5.07 7.90 -6.73
C THR A 226 4.18 6.68 -6.87
N ASP A 227 3.87 6.00 -5.77
CA ASP A 227 3.23 4.68 -5.80
C ASP A 227 3.93 3.72 -6.77
N CYS A 228 5.28 3.76 -6.80
CA CYS A 228 6.06 2.99 -7.74
C CYS A 228 5.82 1.49 -7.59
N ASN A 229 5.04 0.95 -8.51
CA ASN A 229 4.68 -0.46 -8.54
C ASN A 229 4.56 -0.99 -9.98
N PRO A 230 4.69 -2.30 -10.21
CA PRO A 230 4.68 -2.87 -11.56
C PRO A 230 3.30 -2.87 -12.24
N GLY A 231 2.22 -2.71 -11.48
CA GLY A 231 0.85 -2.85 -11.98
C GLY A 231 0.24 -1.55 -12.46
N THR A 232 0.33 -0.51 -11.66
CA THR A 232 -0.44 0.73 -11.86
C THR A 232 0.40 1.99 -11.91
N SER A 233 1.69 1.95 -11.51
CA SER A 233 2.52 3.15 -11.49
C SER A 233 4.02 2.82 -11.69
N PRO A 234 4.52 2.70 -12.91
CA PRO A 234 5.95 2.46 -13.17
C PRO A 234 6.80 3.73 -12.96
N LEU A 235 6.34 4.67 -12.13
CA LEU A 235 6.93 5.99 -11.95
C LEU A 235 7.98 5.99 -10.83
N THR A 236 9.21 6.38 -11.16
CA THR A 236 10.35 6.48 -10.23
C THR A 236 10.85 7.92 -10.06
N SER A 237 10.06 8.92 -10.42
CA SER A 237 10.42 10.34 -10.34
C SER A 237 9.46 11.09 -9.43
N MET A 238 9.97 11.64 -8.33
CA MET A 238 9.22 12.55 -7.46
C MET A 238 8.99 13.91 -8.14
N LEU A 239 9.95 14.40 -8.92
CA LEU A 239 9.80 15.66 -9.64
C LEU A 239 8.67 15.58 -10.67
N LEU A 240 8.58 14.46 -11.40
CA LEU A 240 7.46 14.24 -12.32
C LEU A 240 6.12 14.06 -11.58
N THR A 241 6.15 13.40 -10.42
CA THR A 241 4.95 13.22 -9.57
C THR A 241 4.39 14.56 -9.09
N MET A 242 5.26 15.53 -8.82
CA MET A 242 4.88 16.88 -8.35
C MET A 242 4.38 17.81 -9.47
N ASN A 243 4.67 17.51 -10.73
CA ASN A 243 4.33 18.34 -11.89
C ASN A 243 2.97 17.97 -12.49
#